data_f52d47ffd3943e21c41851312553db28
#
_entry.id   f52d47ffd3943e21c41851312553db28
#
_cell.length_a   1.000
_cell.length_b   1.000
_cell.length_c   1.000
_cell.angle_alpha   90.00
_cell.angle_beta   90.00
_cell.angle_gamma   90.00
#
_symmetry.space_group_name_H-M   'P 1'
#
loop_
_entity.id
_entity.type
_entity.pdbx_description
1 polymer ?
#
loop_
_entity_poly.entity_id
_entity_poly.type
_entity_poly.pdbx_seq_one_letter_code
_entity_poly.pdbx_strand_id
1 'polypeptide(L)'
;TTFVETVLADGDLDCLNDIRYQDGRIGFLTRNHFIESDWLTNNTDWVENVSAKYAPTDIRRVQIDKSQWFRVVHDMDVAWDVVTVDLEYIPYQYANLVKIDKPMVVLFITDNPDFRDKIGTDLAVVHMGFWLPNGILRHASSNRGAVVDVDMAEYMTGRMKDKTNIGIALVE
;
A
#
# COMPACT_ATOMS: atom_id res chain seq x y z
N THR A 1 -6.46 1.15 2.86
CA THR A 1 -6.02 2.58 2.96
C THR A 1 -6.79 3.33 4.02
N THR A 2 -8.11 3.47 3.95
CA THR A 2 -8.94 4.33 4.82
C THR A 2 -8.60 4.25 6.32
N PHE A 3 -8.38 3.05 6.87
CA PHE A 3 -7.98 2.89 8.27
C PHE A 3 -6.64 3.59 8.57
N VAL A 4 -5.61 3.35 7.77
CA VAL A 4 -4.29 3.95 7.95
C VAL A 4 -4.34 5.47 7.80
N GLU A 5 -5.00 5.96 6.76
CA GLU A 5 -5.20 7.40 6.51
C GLU A 5 -5.89 8.10 7.71
N THR A 6 -6.93 7.46 8.26
CA THR A 6 -7.68 8.02 9.41
C THR A 6 -6.81 8.09 10.68
N VAL A 7 -5.97 7.08 10.90
CA VAL A 7 -5.05 7.08 12.06
C VAL A 7 -3.95 8.13 11.90
N LEU A 8 -3.37 8.25 10.69
CA LEU A 8 -2.33 9.25 10.41
C LEU A 8 -2.86 10.68 10.54
N ALA A 9 -4.12 10.92 10.19
CA ALA A 9 -4.77 12.24 10.32
C ALA A 9 -5.10 12.63 11.77
N ASP A 10 -5.03 11.70 12.72
CA ASP A 10 -5.28 11.91 14.17
C ASP A 10 -6.57 12.70 14.48
N GLY A 11 -7.63 12.46 13.70
CA GLY A 11 -8.94 13.12 13.86
C GLY A 11 -9.05 14.49 13.16
N ASP A 12 -8.01 14.98 12.53
CA ASP A 12 -8.06 16.21 11.72
C ASP A 12 -8.60 15.91 10.31
N LEU A 13 -9.72 16.54 9.96
CA LEU A 13 -10.39 16.29 8.66
C LEU A 13 -9.64 16.94 7.49
N ASP A 14 -8.99 18.07 7.68
CA ASP A 14 -8.21 18.73 6.63
C ASP A 14 -6.96 17.89 6.34
N CYS A 15 -6.23 17.46 7.37
CA CYS A 15 -5.14 16.52 7.25
C CYS A 15 -5.57 15.21 6.56
N LEU A 16 -6.74 14.66 6.92
CA LEU A 16 -7.28 13.47 6.28
C LEU A 16 -7.54 13.67 4.78
N ASN A 17 -8.04 14.86 4.40
CA ASN A 17 -8.27 15.19 2.99
C ASN A 17 -6.95 15.34 2.24
N ASP A 18 -5.96 15.98 2.82
CA ASP A 18 -4.62 16.14 2.24
C ASP A 18 -3.95 14.77 2.00
N ILE A 19 -4.00 13.86 2.96
CA ILE A 19 -3.46 12.50 2.82
C ILE A 19 -4.21 11.68 1.76
N ARG A 20 -5.52 11.87 1.65
CA ARG A 20 -6.43 11.01 0.88
C ARG A 20 -6.59 11.43 -0.57
N TYR A 21 -6.48 12.72 -0.85
CA TYR A 21 -6.76 13.29 -2.17
C TYR A 21 -5.58 14.11 -2.67
N GLN A 22 -5.38 14.12 -3.96
CA GLN A 22 -4.37 14.96 -4.59
C GLN A 22 -4.66 16.44 -4.29
N ASP A 23 -3.68 17.16 -3.74
CA ASP A 23 -3.76 18.54 -3.29
C ASP A 23 -4.94 18.82 -2.33
N GLY A 24 -5.36 17.85 -1.52
CA GLY A 24 -6.49 17.96 -0.60
C GLY A 24 -7.87 18.12 -1.26
N ARG A 25 -7.95 18.01 -2.58
CA ARG A 25 -9.19 18.27 -3.34
C ARG A 25 -10.10 17.04 -3.32
N ILE A 26 -11.18 17.11 -2.55
CA ILE A 26 -12.13 16.00 -2.43
C ILE A 26 -12.81 15.74 -3.78
N GLY A 27 -12.60 14.55 -4.32
CA GLY A 27 -13.21 14.11 -5.57
C GLY A 27 -12.85 12.67 -5.92
N PHE A 28 -13.68 12.02 -6.73
CA PHE A 28 -13.40 10.64 -7.12
C PHE A 28 -12.14 10.54 -7.98
N LEU A 29 -11.92 11.48 -8.88
CA LEU A 29 -10.75 11.49 -9.76
C LEU A 29 -9.47 11.96 -9.08
N THR A 30 -9.57 12.69 -7.98
CA THR A 30 -8.44 13.19 -7.19
C THR A 30 -8.08 12.26 -6.02
N ARG A 31 -8.88 11.23 -5.77
CA ARG A 31 -8.58 10.22 -4.77
C ARG A 31 -7.29 9.48 -5.10
N ASN A 32 -6.45 9.24 -4.10
CA ASN A 32 -5.28 8.40 -4.20
C ASN A 32 -5.73 6.92 -4.27
N HIS A 33 -6.04 6.44 -5.48
CA HIS A 33 -6.58 5.09 -5.72
C HIS A 33 -5.51 4.02 -5.60
N PHE A 34 -4.29 4.32 -6.04
CA PHE A 34 -3.15 3.42 -6.01
C PHE A 34 -2.13 3.88 -4.96
N ILE A 35 -1.72 2.97 -4.09
CA ILE A 35 -0.77 3.33 -3.02
C ILE A 35 0.58 3.68 -3.63
N GLU A 36 1.06 2.87 -4.56
CA GLU A 36 2.37 3.02 -5.18
C GLU A 36 2.53 4.24 -6.09
N SER A 37 1.50 4.63 -6.86
CA SER A 37 1.61 5.74 -7.81
C SER A 37 0.97 7.04 -7.33
N ASP A 38 0.02 6.96 -6.40
CA ASP A 38 -0.72 8.12 -5.93
C ASP A 38 -0.40 8.46 -4.48
N TRP A 39 -0.71 7.53 -3.57
CA TRP A 39 -0.62 7.80 -2.15
C TRP A 39 0.80 8.09 -1.69
N LEU A 40 1.78 7.28 -2.07
CA LEU A 40 3.19 7.52 -1.74
C LEU A 40 3.72 8.79 -2.43
N THR A 41 3.32 9.05 -3.68
CA THR A 41 3.82 10.20 -4.46
C THR A 41 3.23 11.53 -3.97
N ASN A 42 1.92 11.54 -3.65
CA ASN A 42 1.23 12.75 -3.21
C ASN A 42 1.47 13.08 -1.73
N ASN A 43 2.08 12.18 -0.97
CA ASN A 43 2.31 12.34 0.48
C ASN A 43 3.81 12.35 0.85
N THR A 44 4.71 12.69 -0.07
CA THR A 44 6.17 12.68 0.17
C THR A 44 6.62 13.61 1.30
N ASP A 45 5.83 14.61 1.65
CA ASP A 45 6.08 15.49 2.80
C ASP A 45 5.72 14.84 4.15
N TRP A 46 4.97 13.73 4.12
CA TRP A 46 4.42 13.04 5.30
C TRP A 46 4.96 11.64 5.48
N VAL A 47 5.32 10.96 4.38
CA VAL A 47 5.70 9.56 4.39
C VAL A 47 6.91 9.29 3.47
N GLU A 48 7.79 8.42 3.93
CA GLU A 48 8.97 7.95 3.20
C GLU A 48 9.03 6.43 3.22
N ASN A 49 9.37 5.80 2.10
CA ASN A 49 9.72 4.38 2.10
C ASN A 49 11.10 4.21 2.70
N VAL A 50 11.15 3.55 3.84
CA VAL A 50 12.37 3.35 4.63
C VAL A 50 12.83 1.89 4.66
N SER A 51 12.32 1.05 3.78
CA SER A 51 12.58 -0.40 3.76
C SER A 51 14.05 -0.75 3.81
N ALA A 52 14.90 -0.05 3.04
CA ALA A 52 16.35 -0.28 2.98
C ALA A 52 17.08 -0.01 4.31
N LYS A 53 16.48 0.76 5.23
CA LYS A 53 17.05 0.98 6.58
C LYS A 53 16.96 -0.26 7.48
N TYR A 54 16.07 -1.22 7.15
CA TYR A 54 15.72 -2.34 8.02
C TYR A 54 16.21 -3.71 7.54
N ALA A 55 16.24 -3.96 6.22
CA ALA A 55 16.67 -5.23 5.66
C ALA A 55 17.09 -5.08 4.18
N PRO A 56 17.74 -6.08 3.57
CA PRO A 56 17.99 -6.08 2.12
C PRO A 56 16.69 -5.95 1.33
N THR A 57 16.71 -5.11 0.31
CA THR A 57 15.57 -4.77 -0.53
C THR A 57 15.74 -5.26 -1.97
N ASP A 58 14.63 -5.31 -2.68
CA ASP A 58 14.52 -5.49 -4.11
C ASP A 58 13.56 -4.45 -4.68
N ILE A 59 13.46 -4.34 -6.00
CA ILE A 59 12.61 -3.37 -6.70
C ILE A 59 11.49 -4.09 -7.44
N ARG A 60 10.24 -3.71 -7.11
CA ARG A 60 9.07 -4.08 -7.91
C ARG A 60 8.75 -2.94 -8.88
N ARG A 61 9.11 -3.11 -10.16
CA ARG A 61 8.69 -2.19 -11.23
C ARG A 61 7.26 -2.52 -11.66
N VAL A 62 6.38 -1.54 -11.64
CA VAL A 62 4.96 -1.68 -11.94
C VAL A 62 4.50 -0.56 -12.88
N GLN A 63 3.60 -0.88 -13.81
CA GLN A 63 2.97 0.10 -14.70
C GLN A 63 1.50 0.27 -14.32
N ILE A 64 1.13 1.48 -13.94
CA ILE A 64 -0.24 1.84 -13.55
C ILE A 64 -0.90 2.59 -14.70
N ASP A 65 -1.90 1.96 -15.31
CA ASP A 65 -2.76 2.53 -16.34
C ASP A 65 -4.12 2.90 -15.73
N LYS A 66 -4.21 4.12 -15.21
CA LYS A 66 -5.44 4.61 -14.58
C LYS A 66 -6.58 4.74 -15.59
N SER A 67 -6.29 5.10 -16.85
CA SER A 67 -7.32 5.23 -17.89
C SER A 67 -8.02 3.89 -18.09
N GLN A 68 -7.23 2.83 -18.22
CA GLN A 68 -7.79 1.49 -18.40
C GLN A 68 -8.49 0.98 -17.13
N TRP A 69 -7.93 1.26 -15.96
CA TRP A 69 -8.57 0.93 -14.69
C TRP A 69 -9.94 1.60 -14.52
N PHE A 70 -10.05 2.92 -14.79
CA PHE A 70 -11.32 3.63 -14.73
C PHE A 70 -12.35 3.07 -15.72
N ARG A 71 -11.91 2.70 -16.91
CA ARG A 71 -12.77 2.07 -17.92
C ARG A 71 -13.28 0.70 -17.48
N VAL A 72 -12.37 -0.18 -17.00
CA VAL A 72 -12.71 -1.57 -16.66
C VAL A 72 -13.53 -1.66 -15.36
N VAL A 73 -13.15 -0.90 -14.35
CA VAL A 73 -13.75 -1.04 -13.01
C VAL A 73 -14.94 -0.11 -12.79
N HIS A 74 -14.94 1.06 -13.43
CA HIS A 74 -15.93 2.12 -13.16
C HIS A 74 -16.75 2.55 -14.37
N ASP A 75 -16.51 1.96 -15.56
CA ASP A 75 -17.17 2.34 -16.82
C ASP A 75 -17.01 3.83 -17.12
N MET A 76 -15.84 4.39 -16.83
CA MET A 76 -15.52 5.81 -17.00
C MET A 76 -14.41 5.98 -18.03
N ASP A 77 -14.62 6.85 -19.01
CA ASP A 77 -13.61 7.20 -20.01
C ASP A 77 -12.86 8.48 -19.57
N VAL A 78 -11.73 8.26 -18.91
CA VAL A 78 -10.87 9.33 -18.39
C VAL A 78 -9.47 9.13 -18.95
N ALA A 79 -8.84 10.19 -19.45
CA ALA A 79 -7.50 10.12 -20.01
C ALA A 79 -6.43 10.45 -18.97
N TRP A 80 -5.54 9.51 -18.70
CA TRP A 80 -4.31 9.66 -17.93
C TRP A 80 -3.15 8.98 -18.62
N ASP A 81 -1.95 9.52 -18.41
CA ASP A 81 -0.73 8.86 -18.84
C ASP A 81 -0.47 7.60 -18.02
N VAL A 82 0.10 6.58 -18.64
CA VAL A 82 0.59 5.39 -17.93
C VAL A 82 1.82 5.78 -17.12
N VAL A 83 1.78 5.48 -15.82
CA VAL A 83 2.87 5.78 -14.89
C VAL A 83 3.67 4.50 -14.59
N THR A 84 4.99 4.57 -14.68
CA THR A 84 5.88 3.50 -14.23
C THR A 84 6.44 3.87 -12.88
N VAL A 85 6.28 2.98 -11.89
CA VAL A 85 6.77 3.14 -10.53
C VAL A 85 7.77 2.03 -10.21
N ASP A 86 8.90 2.41 -9.62
CA ASP A 86 9.86 1.49 -9.00
C ASP A 86 9.63 1.52 -7.48
N LEU A 87 8.98 0.48 -6.96
CA LEU A 87 8.68 0.34 -5.53
C LEU A 87 9.74 -0.53 -4.86
N GLU A 88 10.51 0.06 -3.96
CA GLU A 88 11.46 -0.66 -3.12
C GLU A 88 10.73 -1.43 -2.03
N TYR A 89 11.07 -2.71 -1.86
CA TYR A 89 10.44 -3.59 -0.88
C TYR A 89 11.43 -4.60 -0.29
N ILE A 90 11.11 -5.13 0.87
CA ILE A 90 11.83 -6.21 1.55
C ILE A 90 11.21 -7.54 1.13
N PRO A 91 11.91 -8.43 0.39
CA PRO A 91 11.44 -9.78 0.11
C PRO A 91 11.15 -10.55 1.41
N TYR A 92 10.11 -11.40 1.40
CA TYR A 92 9.71 -12.14 2.61
C TYR A 92 10.85 -12.97 3.24
N GLN A 93 11.81 -13.44 2.45
CA GLN A 93 12.97 -14.17 2.96
C GLN A 93 13.84 -13.33 3.93
N TYR A 94 13.76 -12.02 3.86
CA TYR A 94 14.50 -11.10 4.74
C TYR A 94 13.60 -10.41 5.79
N ALA A 95 12.29 -10.66 5.77
CA ALA A 95 11.36 -10.01 6.68
C ALA A 95 11.63 -10.32 8.17
N ASN A 96 12.23 -11.47 8.48
CA ASN A 96 12.65 -11.85 9.83
C ASN A 96 13.83 -11.02 10.38
N LEU A 97 14.54 -10.30 9.52
CA LEU A 97 15.63 -9.39 9.93
C LEU A 97 15.08 -8.05 10.44
N VAL A 98 13.87 -7.70 10.06
CA VAL A 98 13.24 -6.43 10.42
C VAL A 98 12.99 -6.36 11.92
N LYS A 99 13.50 -5.30 12.55
CA LYS A 99 13.23 -4.95 13.94
C LYS A 99 12.84 -3.50 14.01
N ILE A 100 11.61 -3.24 14.42
CA ILE A 100 11.08 -1.90 14.58
C ILE A 100 10.96 -1.55 16.05
N ASP A 101 11.23 -0.31 16.41
CA ASP A 101 11.14 0.26 17.77
C ASP A 101 9.97 1.23 17.93
N LYS A 102 9.31 1.58 16.83
CA LYS A 102 8.11 2.42 16.76
C LYS A 102 7.08 1.83 15.80
N PRO A 103 5.80 2.21 15.89
CA PRO A 103 4.82 1.80 14.88
C PRO A 103 5.21 2.26 13.47
N MET A 104 5.10 1.36 12.50
CA MET A 104 5.42 1.62 11.09
C MET A 104 4.20 1.30 10.23
N VAL A 105 3.96 2.08 9.19
CA VAL A 105 3.05 1.66 8.12
C VAL A 105 3.73 0.55 7.34
N VAL A 106 3.05 -0.59 7.18
CA VAL A 106 3.51 -1.71 6.38
C VAL A 106 2.62 -1.89 5.16
N LEU A 107 3.24 -1.99 3.99
CA LEU A 107 2.61 -2.29 2.71
C LEU A 107 2.92 -3.74 2.34
N PHE A 108 1.91 -4.47 1.84
CA PHE A 108 2.07 -5.86 1.38
C PHE A 108 2.14 -5.88 -0.14
N ILE A 109 3.25 -6.41 -0.65
CA ILE A 109 3.65 -6.30 -2.06
C ILE A 109 3.34 -7.60 -2.81
N THR A 110 2.85 -7.44 -4.04
CA THR A 110 2.54 -8.54 -4.95
C THR A 110 3.14 -8.31 -6.34
N ASP A 111 3.38 -9.40 -7.06
CA ASP A 111 3.71 -9.41 -8.48
C ASP A 111 2.65 -10.16 -9.32
N ASN A 112 1.44 -10.30 -8.78
CA ASN A 112 0.36 -11.05 -9.43
C ASN A 112 -0.01 -10.43 -10.80
N PRO A 113 0.25 -11.11 -11.93
CA PRO A 113 -0.03 -10.60 -13.27
C PRO A 113 -1.54 -10.55 -13.59
N ASP A 114 -2.36 -11.27 -12.84
CA ASP A 114 -3.81 -11.36 -13.08
C ASP A 114 -4.54 -10.02 -12.93
N PHE A 115 -3.91 -9.04 -12.27
CA PHE A 115 -4.54 -7.72 -12.09
C PHE A 115 -4.77 -7.01 -13.43
N ARG A 116 -3.88 -7.16 -14.41
CA ARG A 116 -4.08 -6.58 -15.75
C ARG A 116 -5.39 -7.04 -16.38
N ASP A 117 -5.68 -8.32 -16.29
CA ASP A 117 -6.91 -8.89 -16.84
C ASP A 117 -8.14 -8.54 -16.01
N LYS A 118 -8.00 -8.46 -14.69
CA LYS A 118 -9.13 -8.25 -13.76
C LYS A 118 -9.55 -6.79 -13.63
N ILE A 119 -8.57 -5.87 -13.58
CA ILE A 119 -8.80 -4.45 -13.30
C ILE A 119 -8.21 -3.49 -14.36
N GLY A 120 -7.62 -4.02 -15.41
CA GLY A 120 -7.09 -3.23 -16.54
C GLY A 120 -5.69 -2.64 -16.30
N THR A 121 -5.06 -2.87 -15.15
CA THR A 121 -3.73 -2.33 -14.83
C THR A 121 -2.96 -3.27 -13.91
N ASP A 122 -1.65 -3.08 -13.79
CA ASP A 122 -0.87 -3.71 -12.73
C ASP A 122 -1.25 -3.16 -11.35
N LEU A 123 -0.88 -3.91 -10.33
CA LEU A 123 -0.98 -3.52 -8.92
C LEU A 123 0.22 -4.09 -8.15
N ALA A 124 0.90 -3.26 -7.38
CA ALA A 124 1.99 -3.71 -6.53
C ALA A 124 1.58 -3.82 -5.06
N VAL A 125 0.79 -2.88 -4.54
CA VAL A 125 0.36 -2.86 -3.14
C VAL A 125 -1.07 -3.36 -3.01
N VAL A 126 -1.25 -4.49 -2.33
CA VAL A 126 -2.57 -5.13 -2.18
C VAL A 126 -3.17 -4.95 -0.79
N HIS A 127 -2.40 -4.51 0.17
CA HIS A 127 -2.87 -4.27 1.54
C HIS A 127 -1.91 -3.38 2.31
N MET A 128 -2.42 -2.71 3.37
CA MET A 128 -1.62 -1.93 4.30
C MET A 128 -2.19 -1.97 5.72
N GLY A 129 -1.32 -1.74 6.69
CA GLY A 129 -1.65 -1.68 8.11
C GLY A 129 -0.54 -1.05 8.92
N PHE A 130 -0.63 -1.13 10.25
CA PHE A 130 0.45 -0.74 11.16
C PHE A 130 1.13 -1.97 11.74
N TRP A 131 2.43 -2.06 11.55
CA TRP A 131 3.28 -3.01 12.28
C TRP A 131 3.73 -2.34 13.58
N LEU A 132 3.41 -2.95 14.71
CA LEU A 132 3.73 -2.45 16.04
C LEU A 132 5.00 -3.13 16.59
N PRO A 133 5.80 -2.46 17.45
CA PRO A 133 7.05 -2.99 18.00
C PRO A 133 6.91 -4.33 18.74
N ASN A 134 5.73 -4.64 19.25
CA ASN A 134 5.42 -5.92 19.92
C ASN A 134 5.13 -7.08 18.97
N GLY A 135 5.37 -6.92 17.66
CA GLY A 135 5.15 -7.96 16.64
C GLY A 135 3.70 -8.08 16.16
N ILE A 136 2.85 -7.15 16.51
CA ILE A 136 1.44 -7.13 16.11
C ILE A 136 1.26 -6.34 14.82
N LEU A 137 0.49 -6.90 13.89
CA LEU A 137 -0.08 -6.18 12.76
C LEU A 137 -1.50 -5.73 13.12
N ARG A 138 -1.74 -4.42 13.12
CA ARG A 138 -3.07 -3.82 13.21
C ARG A 138 -3.55 -3.40 11.83
N HIS A 139 -4.64 -3.99 11.35
CA HIS A 139 -5.13 -3.72 10.01
C HIS A 139 -6.65 -3.83 9.88
N ALA A 140 -7.21 -3.16 8.86
CA ALA A 140 -8.61 -3.37 8.48
C ALA A 140 -8.74 -4.70 7.71
N SER A 141 -9.40 -5.66 8.31
CA SER A 141 -9.62 -6.99 7.73
C SER A 141 -10.96 -7.07 7.02
N SER A 142 -10.96 -7.25 5.70
CA SER A 142 -12.20 -7.46 4.92
C SER A 142 -12.93 -8.73 5.36
N ASN A 143 -12.21 -9.79 5.68
CA ASN A 143 -12.80 -11.06 6.13
C ASN A 143 -13.49 -10.95 7.49
N ARG A 144 -13.04 -10.04 8.34
CA ARG A 144 -13.63 -9.81 9.68
C ARG A 144 -14.57 -8.61 9.72
N GLY A 145 -14.59 -7.78 8.68
CA GLY A 145 -15.37 -6.54 8.64
C GLY A 145 -14.98 -5.52 9.71
N ALA A 146 -13.76 -5.61 10.26
CA ALA A 146 -13.29 -4.80 11.38
C ALA A 146 -11.78 -4.57 11.33
N VAL A 147 -11.31 -3.59 12.10
CA VAL A 147 -9.89 -3.46 12.44
C VAL A 147 -9.55 -4.52 13.48
N VAL A 148 -8.48 -5.27 13.24
CA VAL A 148 -8.04 -6.38 14.08
C VAL A 148 -6.54 -6.33 14.33
N ASP A 149 -6.13 -6.94 15.43
CA ASP A 149 -4.75 -7.21 15.78
C ASP A 149 -4.46 -8.69 15.52
N VAL A 150 -3.37 -8.96 14.79
CA VAL A 150 -2.89 -10.31 14.51
C VAL A 150 -1.37 -10.36 14.66
N ASP A 151 -0.82 -11.55 14.91
CA ASP A 151 0.63 -11.74 14.89
C ASP A 151 1.19 -11.49 13.48
N MET A 152 2.19 -10.61 13.38
CA MET A 152 2.76 -10.19 12.08
C MET A 152 3.47 -11.36 11.37
N ALA A 153 4.20 -12.20 12.12
CA ALA A 153 4.92 -13.32 11.53
C ALA A 153 3.94 -14.40 11.02
N GLU A 154 2.88 -14.65 11.78
CA GLU A 154 1.81 -15.57 11.35
C GLU A 154 1.09 -15.02 10.11
N TYR A 155 0.77 -13.73 10.09
CA TYR A 155 0.15 -13.09 8.94
C TYR A 155 1.01 -13.19 7.68
N MET A 156 2.31 -12.86 7.77
CA MET A 156 3.25 -13.00 6.64
C MET A 156 3.35 -14.46 6.16
N THR A 157 3.43 -15.42 7.10
CA THR A 157 3.44 -16.85 6.76
C THR A 157 2.19 -17.26 5.98
N GLY A 158 1.04 -16.71 6.36
CA GLY A 158 -0.22 -16.90 5.62
C GLY A 158 -0.16 -16.34 4.20
N ARG A 159 0.40 -15.14 4.05
CA ARG A 159 0.56 -14.46 2.74
C ARG A 159 1.50 -15.22 1.81
N MET A 160 2.60 -15.76 2.33
CA MET A 160 3.61 -16.52 1.55
C MET A 160 3.08 -17.81 0.91
N LYS A 161 1.90 -18.29 1.31
CA LYS A 161 1.25 -19.45 0.68
C LYS A 161 0.88 -19.18 -0.79
N ASP A 162 0.53 -17.94 -1.10
CA ASP A 162 0.38 -17.46 -2.46
C ASP A 162 1.71 -16.88 -2.93
N LYS A 163 2.32 -17.51 -3.94
CA LYS A 163 3.65 -17.18 -4.46
C LYS A 163 3.73 -15.79 -5.10
N THR A 164 2.59 -15.23 -5.47
CA THR A 164 2.53 -13.86 -6.01
C THR A 164 2.69 -12.79 -4.93
N ASN A 165 2.56 -13.14 -3.65
CA ASN A 165 2.92 -12.22 -2.55
C ASN A 165 4.44 -12.30 -2.33
N ILE A 166 5.16 -11.23 -2.63
CA ILE A 166 6.62 -11.23 -2.72
C ILE A 166 7.34 -10.58 -1.54
N GLY A 167 6.67 -9.71 -0.78
CA GLY A 167 7.33 -9.05 0.35
C GLY A 167 6.50 -7.94 0.97
N ILE A 168 7.20 -7.08 1.71
CA ILE A 168 6.64 -5.92 2.40
C ILE A 168 7.47 -4.67 2.11
N ALA A 169 6.84 -3.49 2.18
CA ALA A 169 7.57 -2.23 2.28
C ALA A 169 7.20 -1.53 3.61
N LEU A 170 8.16 -0.82 4.19
CA LEU A 170 8.00 -0.06 5.42
C LEU A 170 7.98 1.43 5.09
N VAL A 171 6.99 2.11 5.65
CA VAL A 171 6.78 3.54 5.44
C VAL A 171 6.70 4.23 6.80
N GLU A 172 7.43 5.32 6.90
CA GLU A 172 7.57 6.15 8.10
C GLU A 172 7.00 7.54 7.86
#